data_aa332e11ff45b93d08a5ca8a17e91238
#
_entry.id   aa332e11ff45b93d08a5ca8a17e91238
#
_cell.length_a   1.000
_cell.length_b   1.000
_cell.length_c   1.000
_cell.angle_alpha   90.00
_cell.angle_beta   90.00
_cell.angle_gamma   90.00
#
_symmetry.space_group_name_H-M   'P 1'
#
loop_
_entity.id
_entity.type
_entity.pdbx_description
1 polymer ?
#
loop_
_entity_poly.entity_id
_entity_poly.type
_entity_poly.pdbx_seq_one_letter_code
_entity_poly.pdbx_strand_id
1 'polypeptide(L)'
;WAITVMGARTWGDGYIQGTNFEGYNYFANISKRINENHQLSLTGFGAPQQHYQRSGGLTMAEWNNVRKYMKDGMHFSRYNPTYGYDDYGNQNSANYNVYHKPQISLNHIWQIDHKSSWSTTAYVSLGRGYGRTAEPGLNSSYSYTDLTYGANYGTLSQTFRRADGTFDYGAVMWANNPDNPIYDPSSDQYEKMYAGSQLVICENRNDHNWYGLTSTYSNKFADMFDFYAGIDVRYYQGKHNATISDLLGGEYFIDATRAKVKGVNNAAALDPAWQYEKLTIGDIAYRNYDGFVVQEGAFAQL
;
A
#
# COMPACT_ATOMS: atom_id res chain seq x y z
N TRP A 1 -22.68 -14.98 -29.23
CA TRP A 1 -21.96 -14.02 -28.44
C TRP A 1 -22.78 -13.53 -27.26
N ALA A 2 -22.17 -13.38 -26.12
CA ALA A 2 -22.73 -12.68 -24.97
C ALA A 2 -21.70 -11.64 -24.45
N ILE A 3 -22.19 -10.47 -24.09
CA ILE A 3 -21.35 -9.37 -23.60
C ILE A 3 -22.00 -8.85 -22.32
N THR A 4 -21.20 -8.70 -21.28
CA THR A 4 -21.60 -8.08 -20.01
C THR A 4 -20.59 -6.99 -19.65
N VAL A 5 -21.07 -5.80 -19.29
CA VAL A 5 -20.24 -4.68 -18.85
C VAL A 5 -20.85 -4.08 -17.58
N MET A 6 -20.03 -3.76 -16.61
CA MET A 6 -20.44 -3.08 -15.38
C MET A 6 -19.42 -2.01 -15.02
N GLY A 7 -19.87 -0.88 -14.51
CA GLY A 7 -19.07 0.18 -13.94
C GLY A 7 -19.76 0.75 -12.70
N ALA A 8 -18.99 1.06 -11.66
CA ALA A 8 -19.48 1.72 -10.45
C ALA A 8 -18.43 2.66 -9.86
N ARG A 9 -18.87 3.70 -9.16
CA ARG A 9 -18.03 4.60 -8.36
C ARG A 9 -18.61 4.64 -6.95
N THR A 10 -17.72 4.60 -5.96
CA THR A 10 -18.07 4.76 -4.55
C THR A 10 -17.13 5.79 -3.92
N TRP A 11 -17.67 6.77 -3.20
CA TRP A 11 -16.88 7.81 -2.54
C TRP A 11 -17.56 8.29 -1.28
N GLY A 12 -16.81 8.92 -0.39
CA GLY A 12 -17.32 9.52 0.83
C GLY A 12 -16.24 10.03 1.76
N ASP A 13 -16.65 10.70 2.83
CA ASP A 13 -15.73 11.30 3.80
C ASP A 13 -15.23 10.31 4.86
N GLY A 14 -15.85 9.14 4.94
CA GLY A 14 -15.57 8.15 5.98
C GLY A 14 -16.20 8.52 7.34
N TYR A 15 -16.18 7.56 8.26
CA TYR A 15 -16.69 7.77 9.63
C TYR A 15 -15.68 8.48 10.54
N ILE A 16 -14.38 8.21 10.35
CA ILE A 16 -13.27 8.78 11.10
C ILE A 16 -12.81 10.07 10.41
N GLN A 17 -12.35 11.06 11.18
CA GLN A 17 -11.85 12.33 10.64
C GLN A 17 -10.80 12.09 9.55
N GLY A 18 -10.97 12.80 8.41
CA GLY A 18 -10.02 12.79 7.31
C GLY A 18 -9.78 11.41 6.68
N THR A 19 -10.75 10.49 6.76
CA THR A 19 -10.67 9.18 6.10
C THR A 19 -11.53 9.11 4.84
N ASN A 20 -11.53 10.20 4.09
CA ASN A 20 -12.18 10.24 2.79
C ASN A 20 -11.60 9.17 1.83
N PHE A 21 -12.49 8.64 1.01
CA PHE A 21 -12.17 7.56 0.09
C PHE A 21 -12.85 7.73 -1.25
N GLU A 22 -12.25 7.14 -2.26
CA GLU A 22 -12.82 7.01 -3.59
C GLU A 22 -12.40 5.68 -4.19
N GLY A 23 -13.34 4.99 -4.82
CA GLY A 23 -13.11 3.74 -5.50
C GLY A 23 -13.99 3.59 -6.72
N TYR A 24 -13.48 2.85 -7.69
CA TYR A 24 -14.19 2.48 -8.90
C TYR A 24 -14.19 0.96 -9.01
N ASN A 25 -15.25 0.42 -9.61
CA ASN A 25 -15.31 -0.98 -9.99
C ASN A 25 -15.64 -1.06 -11.46
N TYR A 26 -14.95 -1.92 -12.18
CA TYR A 26 -15.27 -2.24 -13.54
C TYR A 26 -15.19 -3.73 -13.80
N PHE A 27 -16.04 -4.19 -14.67
CA PHE A 27 -16.11 -5.58 -15.11
C PHE A 27 -16.51 -5.61 -16.58
N ALA A 28 -15.84 -6.43 -17.37
CA ALA A 28 -16.23 -6.72 -18.73
C ALA A 28 -16.05 -8.21 -19.01
N ASN A 29 -17.03 -8.83 -19.62
CA ASN A 29 -16.96 -10.19 -20.10
C ASN A 29 -17.46 -10.27 -21.54
N ILE A 30 -16.73 -10.99 -22.37
CA ILE A 30 -17.13 -11.34 -23.73
C ILE A 30 -17.04 -12.85 -23.85
N SER A 31 -18.16 -13.49 -24.13
CA SER A 31 -18.26 -14.93 -24.32
C SER A 31 -18.72 -15.28 -25.74
N LYS A 32 -18.12 -16.33 -26.26
CA LYS A 32 -18.49 -16.91 -27.56
C LYS A 32 -18.61 -18.42 -27.44
N ARG A 33 -19.77 -18.93 -27.79
CA ARG A 33 -19.93 -20.35 -28.11
C ARG A 33 -19.40 -20.56 -29.52
N ILE A 34 -18.28 -21.29 -29.64
CA ILE A 34 -17.60 -21.53 -30.93
C ILE A 34 -18.37 -22.56 -31.72
N ASN A 35 -18.78 -23.62 -31.06
CA ASN A 35 -19.64 -24.69 -31.56
C ASN A 35 -20.42 -25.30 -30.38
N GLU A 36 -21.08 -26.45 -30.58
CA GLU A 36 -21.88 -27.09 -29.54
C GLU A 36 -21.06 -27.52 -28.32
N ASN A 37 -19.77 -27.80 -28.53
CA ASN A 37 -18.92 -28.40 -27.52
C ASN A 37 -17.93 -27.40 -26.92
N HIS A 38 -17.65 -26.23 -27.56
CA HIS A 38 -16.61 -25.31 -27.13
C HIS A 38 -17.15 -23.91 -26.88
N GLN A 39 -16.82 -23.39 -25.71
CA GLN A 39 -17.08 -22.01 -25.33
C GLN A 39 -15.77 -21.32 -24.87
N LEU A 40 -15.55 -20.11 -25.33
CA LEU A 40 -14.50 -19.21 -24.84
C LEU A 40 -15.11 -17.99 -24.18
N SER A 41 -14.45 -17.52 -23.11
CA SER A 41 -14.85 -16.33 -22.36
C SER A 41 -13.63 -15.54 -21.96
N LEU A 42 -13.56 -14.28 -22.37
CA LEU A 42 -12.56 -13.33 -21.91
C LEU A 42 -13.20 -12.43 -20.87
N THR A 43 -12.63 -12.40 -19.67
CA THR A 43 -13.12 -11.61 -18.55
C THR A 43 -12.02 -10.66 -18.08
N GLY A 44 -12.36 -9.39 -17.89
CA GLY A 44 -11.50 -8.40 -17.26
C GLY A 44 -12.25 -7.68 -16.15
N PHE A 45 -11.62 -7.50 -14.99
CA PHE A 45 -12.19 -6.74 -13.89
C PHE A 45 -11.11 -6.06 -13.05
N GLY A 46 -11.51 -5.04 -12.32
CA GLY A 46 -10.64 -4.36 -11.37
C GLY A 46 -11.40 -3.35 -10.52
N ALA A 47 -10.76 -2.96 -9.43
CA ALA A 47 -11.30 -2.02 -8.45
C ALA A 47 -10.20 -1.06 -7.99
N PRO A 48 -9.83 -0.04 -8.82
CA PRO A 48 -8.92 1.00 -8.36
C PRO A 48 -9.56 1.77 -7.21
N GLN A 49 -8.78 1.97 -6.14
CA GLN A 49 -9.24 2.72 -4.98
C GLN A 49 -8.13 3.49 -4.31
N GLN A 50 -8.54 4.56 -3.64
CA GLN A 50 -7.70 5.39 -2.78
C GLN A 50 -8.47 5.78 -1.53
N HIS A 51 -7.80 5.78 -0.39
CA HIS A 51 -8.41 6.19 0.86
C HIS A 51 -7.38 6.62 1.88
N TYR A 52 -7.74 7.64 2.65
CA TYR A 52 -7.04 7.93 3.88
C TYR A 52 -7.48 6.97 4.98
N GLN A 53 -6.58 6.74 5.93
CA GLN A 53 -6.87 5.83 7.03
C GLN A 53 -6.29 6.36 8.34
N ARG A 54 -6.77 5.83 9.44
CA ARG A 54 -6.18 6.03 10.75
C ARG A 54 -5.31 4.84 11.09
N SER A 55 -4.07 5.09 11.46
CA SER A 55 -3.18 4.07 12.03
C SER A 55 -2.89 4.35 13.50
N GLY A 56 -2.42 3.31 14.20
CA GLY A 56 -2.08 3.37 15.60
C GLY A 56 -3.28 3.29 16.54
N GLY A 57 -3.01 2.91 17.78
CA GLY A 57 -3.97 2.82 18.87
C GLY A 57 -3.62 3.77 20.01
N LEU A 58 -4.62 4.33 20.66
CA LEU A 58 -4.46 5.12 21.88
C LEU A 58 -4.88 4.30 23.09
N THR A 59 -4.27 4.56 24.25
CA THR A 59 -4.75 4.02 25.51
C THR A 59 -6.16 4.55 25.83
N MET A 60 -6.88 3.89 26.73
CA MET A 60 -8.19 4.38 27.17
C MET A 60 -8.11 5.77 27.78
N ALA A 61 -7.02 6.08 28.49
CA ALA A 61 -6.77 7.41 29.04
C ALA A 61 -6.64 8.46 27.93
N GLU A 62 -5.84 8.17 26.90
CA GLU A 62 -5.67 9.07 25.75
C GLU A 62 -6.97 9.23 24.95
N TRP A 63 -7.75 8.17 24.76
CA TRP A 63 -9.07 8.30 24.15
C TRP A 63 -10.01 9.23 24.92
N ASN A 64 -9.90 9.27 26.24
CA ASN A 64 -10.62 10.26 27.04
C ASN A 64 -10.07 11.68 26.84
N ASN A 65 -8.74 11.82 26.76
CA ASN A 65 -8.09 13.11 26.57
C ASN A 65 -8.43 13.76 25.22
N VAL A 66 -8.53 12.98 24.14
CA VAL A 66 -8.86 13.50 22.80
C VAL A 66 -10.32 13.94 22.64
N ARG A 67 -11.19 13.66 23.61
CA ARG A 67 -12.58 14.15 23.60
C ARG A 67 -12.65 15.68 23.46
N LYS A 68 -11.69 16.40 24.04
CA LYS A 68 -11.60 17.86 23.96
C LYS A 68 -11.42 18.40 22.54
N TYR A 69 -10.93 17.57 21.61
CA TYR A 69 -10.74 17.92 20.20
C TYR A 69 -11.97 17.65 19.33
N MET A 70 -12.96 16.96 19.88
CA MET A 70 -14.15 16.63 19.13
C MET A 70 -15.20 17.74 19.25
N LYS A 71 -15.82 18.08 18.12
CA LYS A 71 -16.95 18.99 18.09
C LYS A 71 -18.14 18.39 18.84
N ASP A 72 -19.02 19.24 19.33
CA ASP A 72 -20.21 18.83 20.03
C ASP A 72 -21.03 17.80 19.23
N GLY A 73 -21.39 16.71 19.90
CA GLY A 73 -22.14 15.60 19.31
C GLY A 73 -21.29 14.56 18.54
N MET A 74 -19.99 14.80 18.35
CA MET A 74 -19.11 13.81 17.71
C MET A 74 -18.50 12.85 18.73
N HIS A 75 -18.60 11.57 18.47
CA HIS A 75 -17.99 10.56 19.33
C HIS A 75 -16.46 10.61 19.24
N PHE A 76 -15.77 10.48 20.37
CA PHE A 76 -14.31 10.58 20.44
C PHE A 76 -13.57 9.54 19.59
N SER A 77 -14.17 8.38 19.32
CA SER A 77 -13.60 7.36 18.46
C SER A 77 -13.43 7.80 16.99
N ARG A 78 -14.02 8.92 16.60
CA ARG A 78 -13.83 9.52 15.27
C ARG A 78 -12.54 10.31 15.14
N TYR A 79 -11.84 10.59 16.24
CA TYR A 79 -10.57 11.30 16.22
C TYR A 79 -9.51 10.55 15.41
N ASN A 80 -8.74 11.29 14.61
CA ASN A 80 -7.64 10.76 13.81
C ASN A 80 -6.37 11.55 14.10
N PRO A 81 -5.37 10.96 14.79
CA PRO A 81 -4.15 11.67 15.16
C PRO A 81 -3.24 12.02 13.97
N THR A 82 -3.43 11.38 12.82
CA THR A 82 -2.59 11.55 11.62
C THR A 82 -3.18 12.57 10.64
N TYR A 83 -4.43 12.95 10.86
CA TYR A 83 -5.14 13.92 10.04
C TYR A 83 -4.75 15.34 10.42
N GLY A 84 -4.46 16.16 9.42
CA GLY A 84 -4.12 17.55 9.64
C GLY A 84 -4.02 18.36 8.37
N TYR A 85 -3.36 19.51 8.47
CA TYR A 85 -3.24 20.48 7.39
C TYR A 85 -1.83 21.04 7.32
N ASP A 86 -1.41 21.42 6.10
CA ASP A 86 -0.24 22.26 5.87
C ASP A 86 -0.57 23.76 6.12
N ASP A 87 0.43 24.63 5.94
CA ASP A 87 0.26 26.08 6.10
C ASP A 87 -0.59 26.71 5.01
N TYR A 88 -0.81 26.01 3.90
CA TYR A 88 -1.65 26.47 2.81
C TYR A 88 -3.12 26.05 3.01
N GLY A 89 -3.41 25.32 4.08
CA GLY A 89 -4.75 24.81 4.39
C GLY A 89 -5.11 23.54 3.61
N ASN A 90 -4.16 22.89 2.94
CA ASN A 90 -4.41 21.63 2.29
C ASN A 90 -4.43 20.49 3.32
N GLN A 91 -5.43 19.63 3.22
CA GLN A 91 -5.47 18.41 4.01
C GLN A 91 -4.28 17.52 3.68
N ASN A 92 -3.63 17.00 4.70
CA ASN A 92 -2.57 16.01 4.57
C ASN A 92 -2.74 14.88 5.58
N SER A 93 -2.22 13.72 5.24
CA SER A 93 -2.06 12.58 6.15
C SER A 93 -1.01 11.64 5.60
N ALA A 94 -0.09 11.24 6.46
CA ALA A 94 0.87 10.21 6.09
C ALA A 94 0.25 8.80 6.00
N ASN A 95 -1.00 8.61 6.41
CA ASN A 95 -1.71 7.34 6.29
C ASN A 95 -2.70 7.38 5.12
N TYR A 96 -2.21 7.04 3.96
CA TYR A 96 -2.96 7.00 2.72
C TYR A 96 -2.65 5.73 1.96
N ASN A 97 -3.65 5.12 1.35
CA ASN A 97 -3.51 3.89 0.61
C ASN A 97 -4.11 4.03 -0.78
N VAL A 98 -3.37 3.58 -1.78
CA VAL A 98 -3.79 3.54 -3.18
C VAL A 98 -3.48 2.17 -3.74
N TYR A 99 -4.46 1.53 -4.37
CA TYR A 99 -4.17 0.30 -5.10
C TYR A 99 -5.15 0.01 -6.22
N HIS A 100 -4.64 -0.68 -7.22
CA HIS A 100 -5.38 -1.26 -8.31
C HIS A 100 -4.82 -2.63 -8.64
N LYS A 101 -5.66 -3.65 -8.58
CA LYS A 101 -5.31 -5.06 -8.83
C LYS A 101 -6.22 -5.63 -9.91
N PRO A 102 -6.03 -5.22 -11.19
CA PRO A 102 -6.81 -5.75 -12.29
C PRO A 102 -6.48 -7.21 -12.52
N GLN A 103 -7.47 -7.94 -13.00
CA GLN A 103 -7.30 -9.31 -13.48
C GLN A 103 -7.95 -9.48 -14.84
N ILE A 104 -7.25 -10.17 -15.73
CA ILE A 104 -7.77 -10.62 -17.02
C ILE A 104 -7.66 -12.13 -17.05
N SER A 105 -8.73 -12.81 -17.45
CA SER A 105 -8.75 -14.26 -17.59
C SER A 105 -9.38 -14.70 -18.91
N LEU A 106 -8.77 -15.71 -19.50
CA LEU A 106 -9.32 -16.44 -20.63
C LEU A 106 -9.79 -17.80 -20.13
N ASN A 107 -11.08 -18.06 -20.30
CA ASN A 107 -11.71 -19.29 -19.86
C ASN A 107 -12.14 -20.08 -21.09
N HIS A 108 -11.78 -21.36 -21.15
CA HIS A 108 -12.23 -22.30 -22.16
C HIS A 108 -12.99 -23.43 -21.49
N ILE A 109 -14.16 -23.72 -21.98
CA ILE A 109 -14.96 -24.88 -21.60
C ILE A 109 -15.12 -25.76 -22.82
N TRP A 110 -14.74 -27.04 -22.67
CA TRP A 110 -14.97 -28.09 -23.65
C TRP A 110 -15.91 -29.13 -23.07
N GLN A 111 -17.12 -29.20 -23.60
CA GLN A 111 -18.06 -30.28 -23.33
C GLN A 111 -17.70 -31.45 -24.25
N ILE A 112 -16.98 -32.44 -23.74
CA ILE A 112 -16.46 -33.58 -24.50
C ILE A 112 -17.65 -34.47 -24.96
N ASP A 113 -18.52 -34.77 -24.00
CA ASP A 113 -19.78 -35.50 -24.21
C ASP A 113 -20.79 -35.10 -23.10
N HIS A 114 -21.93 -35.80 -23.02
CA HIS A 114 -22.99 -35.50 -22.04
C HIS A 114 -22.58 -35.79 -20.57
N LYS A 115 -21.46 -36.49 -20.33
CA LYS A 115 -20.96 -36.86 -19.02
C LYS A 115 -19.63 -36.17 -18.66
N SER A 116 -18.89 -35.70 -19.67
CA SER A 116 -17.51 -35.26 -19.50
C SER A 116 -17.32 -33.83 -19.98
N SER A 117 -16.61 -33.04 -19.19
CA SER A 117 -16.18 -31.68 -19.56
C SER A 117 -14.75 -31.39 -19.15
N TRP A 118 -14.12 -30.47 -19.84
CA TRP A 118 -12.82 -29.97 -19.54
C TRP A 118 -12.86 -28.44 -19.48
N SER A 119 -12.47 -27.86 -18.33
CA SER A 119 -12.40 -26.41 -18.12
C SER A 119 -10.97 -25.98 -17.90
N THR A 120 -10.53 -24.97 -18.64
CA THR A 120 -9.20 -24.38 -18.49
C THR A 120 -9.31 -22.87 -18.38
N THR A 121 -8.66 -22.30 -17.39
CA THR A 121 -8.58 -20.86 -17.15
C THR A 121 -7.12 -20.44 -17.09
N ALA A 122 -6.71 -19.53 -17.99
CA ALA A 122 -5.45 -18.81 -17.87
C ALA A 122 -5.76 -17.38 -17.41
N TYR A 123 -4.97 -16.86 -16.47
CA TYR A 123 -5.20 -15.50 -15.96
C TYR A 123 -3.90 -14.76 -15.68
N VAL A 124 -4.00 -13.42 -15.70
CA VAL A 124 -2.97 -12.50 -15.30
C VAL A 124 -3.56 -11.41 -14.41
N SER A 125 -2.85 -11.07 -13.34
CA SER A 125 -3.12 -9.90 -12.50
C SER A 125 -1.86 -9.05 -12.36
N LEU A 126 -1.97 -7.77 -12.70
CA LEU A 126 -0.87 -6.80 -12.65
C LEU A 126 -1.19 -5.74 -11.59
N GLY A 127 -1.04 -6.09 -10.32
CA GLY A 127 -1.35 -5.22 -9.21
C GLY A 127 -0.32 -4.10 -9.05
N ARG A 128 -0.80 -2.90 -8.77
CA ARG A 128 0.00 -1.72 -8.43
C ARG A 128 -0.63 -1.04 -7.24
N GLY A 129 0.21 -0.63 -6.30
CA GLY A 129 -0.29 0.08 -5.15
C GLY A 129 0.74 0.37 -4.08
N TYR A 130 0.38 1.32 -3.23
CA TYR A 130 1.22 1.75 -2.12
C TYR A 130 0.40 2.19 -0.92
N GLY A 131 1.02 2.11 0.26
CA GLY A 131 0.60 2.82 1.45
C GLY A 131 1.61 3.88 1.81
N ARG A 132 1.15 5.09 2.16
CA ARG A 132 2.05 6.13 2.67
C ARG A 132 2.41 5.87 4.12
N THR A 133 3.62 6.27 4.48
CA THR A 133 4.13 6.32 5.84
C THR A 133 5.02 7.53 6.03
N ALA A 134 5.11 8.01 7.26
CA ALA A 134 6.09 9.04 7.64
C ALA A 134 7.39 8.36 8.07
N GLU A 135 8.53 8.85 7.58
CA GLU A 135 9.85 8.34 7.93
C GLU A 135 10.73 9.48 8.48
N PRO A 136 11.26 9.33 9.72
CA PRO A 136 12.18 10.29 10.31
C PRO A 136 13.57 10.18 9.66
N GLY A 137 14.22 11.32 9.47
CA GLY A 137 15.58 11.43 8.97
C GLY A 137 16.63 10.97 9.96
N LEU A 138 17.84 10.72 9.46
CA LEU A 138 19.00 10.49 10.28
C LEU A 138 19.25 11.72 11.16
N ASN A 139 19.56 11.50 12.43
CA ASN A 139 19.83 12.56 13.42
C ASN A 139 18.69 13.58 13.56
N SER A 140 17.46 13.18 13.31
CA SER A 140 16.31 14.03 13.58
C SER A 140 16.30 14.50 15.04
N SER A 141 16.13 15.80 15.27
CA SER A 141 15.97 16.37 16.60
C SER A 141 14.66 16.04 17.28
N TYR A 142 13.73 15.46 16.54
CA TYR A 142 12.42 15.03 17.03
C TYR A 142 12.41 13.53 17.27
N SER A 143 11.68 13.09 18.28
CA SER A 143 11.47 11.67 18.50
C SER A 143 10.59 11.07 17.41
N TYR A 144 10.73 9.77 17.19
CA TYR A 144 9.81 9.03 16.29
C TYR A 144 8.34 9.25 16.67
N THR A 145 8.06 9.30 17.98
CA THR A 145 6.71 9.55 18.50
C THR A 145 6.17 10.92 18.11
N ASP A 146 7.01 11.95 18.12
CA ASP A 146 6.63 13.30 17.70
C ASP A 146 6.30 13.36 16.22
N LEU A 147 7.15 12.73 15.41
CA LEU A 147 7.05 12.74 13.95
C LEU A 147 5.99 11.78 13.39
N THR A 148 5.59 10.75 14.15
CA THR A 148 4.63 9.73 13.73
C THR A 148 3.32 9.78 14.52
N TYR A 149 2.96 10.96 15.00
CA TYR A 149 1.66 11.25 15.61
C TYR A 149 1.48 10.81 17.06
N GLY A 150 2.45 10.11 17.64
CA GLY A 150 2.40 9.59 19.00
C GLY A 150 1.46 8.40 19.20
N ALA A 151 0.73 7.97 18.17
CA ALA A 151 -0.35 6.99 18.33
C ALA A 151 0.13 5.53 18.38
N ASN A 152 1.36 5.24 17.99
CA ASN A 152 1.85 3.86 17.87
C ASN A 152 1.94 3.12 19.20
N TYR A 153 2.13 3.86 20.30
CA TYR A 153 2.33 3.28 21.63
C TYR A 153 1.31 3.80 22.64
N GLY A 154 0.17 4.25 22.17
CA GLY A 154 -0.93 4.67 23.01
C GLY A 154 -0.85 6.08 23.56
N THR A 155 0.23 6.82 23.33
CA THR A 155 0.44 8.21 23.77
C THR A 155 0.35 9.16 22.59
N LEU A 156 -0.34 10.27 22.76
CA LEU A 156 -0.48 11.32 21.75
C LEU A 156 0.54 12.44 21.98
N SER A 157 1.52 12.57 21.07
CA SER A 157 2.46 13.70 21.12
C SER A 157 1.76 15.02 20.85
N GLN A 158 2.21 16.08 21.53
CA GLN A 158 1.74 17.44 21.37
C GLN A 158 2.70 18.30 20.52
N THR A 159 3.88 17.81 20.14
CA THR A 159 4.93 18.57 19.47
C THR A 159 4.48 19.17 18.15
N PHE A 160 3.83 18.36 17.29
CA PHE A 160 3.24 18.79 16.03
C PHE A 160 1.73 18.69 16.08
N ARG A 161 1.09 19.26 17.12
CA ARG A 161 -0.35 19.18 17.34
C ARG A 161 -0.94 20.57 17.48
N ARG A 162 -1.91 20.90 16.63
CA ARG A 162 -2.68 22.14 16.71
C ARG A 162 -3.65 22.10 17.90
N ALA A 163 -4.12 23.26 18.31
CA ALA A 163 -5.04 23.38 19.42
C ALA A 163 -6.37 22.64 19.21
N ASP A 164 -6.77 22.42 17.95
CA ASP A 164 -7.96 21.65 17.56
C ASP A 164 -7.71 20.14 17.49
N GLY A 165 -6.50 19.70 17.82
CA GLY A 165 -6.09 18.30 17.82
C GLY A 165 -5.64 17.74 16.47
N THR A 166 -5.65 18.52 15.40
CA THR A 166 -5.13 18.08 14.09
C THR A 166 -3.60 18.08 14.09
N PHE A 167 -3.00 17.24 13.24
CA PHE A 167 -1.54 17.21 13.07
C PHE A 167 -1.08 18.41 12.25
N ASP A 168 -0.02 19.07 12.69
CA ASP A 168 0.51 20.30 12.09
C ASP A 168 1.62 19.99 11.08
N TYR A 169 1.23 19.72 9.84
CA TYR A 169 2.18 19.50 8.75
C TYR A 169 2.95 20.78 8.39
N GLY A 170 2.38 21.97 8.60
CA GLY A 170 3.08 23.24 8.41
C GLY A 170 4.26 23.40 9.36
N ALA A 171 4.07 23.06 10.64
CA ALA A 171 5.17 23.06 11.61
C ALA A 171 6.28 22.06 11.25
N VAL A 172 5.93 20.90 10.66
CA VAL A 172 6.93 19.96 10.13
C VAL A 172 7.66 20.56 8.93
N MET A 173 6.95 21.19 8.01
CA MET A 173 7.54 21.87 6.85
C MET A 173 8.52 22.97 7.29
N TRP A 174 8.17 23.71 8.32
CA TRP A 174 9.08 24.71 8.89
C TRP A 174 10.33 24.07 9.50
N ALA A 175 10.18 22.94 10.23
CA ALA A 175 11.31 22.21 10.80
C ALA A 175 12.23 21.59 9.72
N ASN A 176 11.71 21.31 8.54
CA ASN A 176 12.46 20.81 7.38
C ASN A 176 13.07 21.91 6.52
N ASN A 177 12.73 23.18 6.79
CA ASN A 177 13.19 24.30 5.96
C ASN A 177 14.72 24.40 5.99
N PRO A 178 15.40 24.50 4.83
CA PRO A 178 16.84 24.68 4.73
C PRO A 178 17.37 25.91 5.50
N ASP A 179 16.53 26.94 5.65
CA ASP A 179 16.86 28.13 6.43
C ASP A 179 16.86 27.87 7.97
N ASN A 180 16.40 26.70 8.39
CA ASN A 180 16.38 26.27 9.78
C ASN A 180 17.16 24.95 9.96
N PRO A 181 18.48 24.95 9.70
CA PRO A 181 19.28 23.74 9.75
C PRO A 181 19.41 23.21 11.17
N ILE A 182 19.35 21.90 11.31
CA ILE A 182 19.62 21.21 12.57
C ILE A 182 21.06 20.75 12.57
N TYR A 183 21.81 21.18 13.58
CA TYR A 183 23.20 20.82 13.77
C TYR A 183 23.36 19.57 14.62
N ASP A 184 24.15 18.60 14.14
CA ASP A 184 24.60 17.46 14.94
C ASP A 184 26.00 17.72 15.50
N PRO A 185 26.10 18.12 16.75
CA PRO A 185 27.42 18.44 17.36
C PRO A 185 28.28 17.20 17.64
N SER A 186 27.72 15.99 17.45
CA SER A 186 28.46 14.74 17.72
C SER A 186 29.32 14.28 16.55
N SER A 187 29.22 14.93 15.38
CA SER A 187 29.86 14.48 14.15
C SER A 187 30.80 15.54 13.55
N ASP A 188 32.07 15.37 13.73
CA ASP A 188 33.11 16.21 13.09
C ASP A 188 33.12 16.10 11.56
N GLN A 189 32.61 14.97 11.02
CA GLN A 189 32.48 14.78 9.57
C GLN A 189 31.31 15.55 9.00
N TYR A 190 30.35 15.86 9.85
CA TYR A 190 29.10 16.44 9.48
C TYR A 190 28.90 17.79 10.17
N GLU A 191 30.00 18.53 10.27
CA GLU A 191 30.00 19.86 10.87
C GLU A 191 28.87 20.77 10.46
N LYS A 192 28.14 20.40 9.56
CA LYS A 192 27.07 21.11 9.08
C LYS A 192 25.92 20.25 8.86
N MET A 193 25.23 20.13 9.61
CA MET A 193 24.12 20.07 9.60
C MET A 193 23.39 19.75 8.64
N TYR A 194 22.61 19.19 8.74
CA TYR A 194 21.68 18.70 7.87
C TYR A 194 20.58 19.68 7.71
N ALA A 195 20.60 20.43 6.65
CA ALA A 195 19.40 21.02 6.08
C ALA A 195 18.45 19.96 5.49
N GLY A 196 18.68 18.70 5.82
CA GLY A 196 17.86 17.59 5.39
C GLY A 196 16.54 17.52 6.15
N SER A 197 15.53 16.92 5.50
CA SER A 197 14.21 16.74 6.10
C SER A 197 14.25 15.89 7.35
N GLN A 198 13.61 16.38 8.42
CA GLN A 198 13.45 15.67 9.69
C GLN A 198 12.40 14.56 9.59
N LEU A 199 11.42 14.78 8.74
CA LEU A 199 10.36 13.85 8.40
C LEU A 199 10.08 13.95 6.91
N VAL A 200 9.88 12.82 6.26
CA VAL A 200 9.42 12.72 4.87
C VAL A 200 8.24 11.80 4.78
N ILE A 201 7.51 11.87 3.69
CA ILE A 201 6.48 10.89 3.34
C ILE A 201 7.04 9.92 2.31
N CYS A 202 6.99 8.64 2.61
CA CYS A 202 7.35 7.55 1.71
C CYS A 202 6.11 6.78 1.23
N GLU A 203 6.16 6.31 0.01
CA GLU A 203 5.22 5.34 -0.55
C GLU A 203 5.81 3.93 -0.42
N ASN A 204 5.22 3.13 0.45
CA ASN A 204 5.50 1.71 0.56
C ASN A 204 4.79 0.95 -0.56
N ARG A 205 5.48 0.77 -1.68
CA ARG A 205 4.95 0.11 -2.86
C ARG A 205 4.93 -1.40 -2.68
N ASN A 206 3.81 -2.00 -3.07
CA ASN A 206 3.56 -3.43 -3.06
C ASN A 206 2.94 -3.83 -4.40
N ASP A 207 3.75 -3.76 -5.44
CA ASP A 207 3.36 -4.16 -6.78
C ASP A 207 3.45 -5.67 -6.95
N HIS A 208 2.60 -6.25 -7.79
CA HIS A 208 2.72 -7.65 -8.13
C HIS A 208 2.42 -7.95 -9.61
N ASN A 209 3.07 -8.98 -10.09
CA ASN A 209 2.74 -9.65 -11.33
C ASN A 209 2.36 -11.09 -10.97
N TRP A 210 1.14 -11.50 -11.30
CA TRP A 210 0.61 -12.82 -10.99
C TRP A 210 0.07 -13.46 -12.26
N TYR A 211 0.56 -14.64 -12.58
CA TYR A 211 0.14 -15.45 -13.71
C TYR A 211 -0.33 -16.80 -13.20
N GLY A 212 -1.40 -17.31 -13.75
CA GLY A 212 -1.91 -18.63 -13.35
C GLY A 212 -2.61 -19.37 -14.46
N LEU A 213 -2.59 -20.68 -14.32
CA LEU A 213 -3.33 -21.63 -15.13
C LEU A 213 -4.00 -22.65 -14.21
N THR A 214 -5.30 -22.78 -14.34
CA THR A 214 -6.06 -23.88 -13.73
C THR A 214 -6.72 -24.69 -14.80
N SER A 215 -6.70 -26.02 -14.68
CA SER A 215 -7.33 -26.90 -15.65
C SER A 215 -7.97 -28.08 -14.94
N THR A 216 -9.26 -28.30 -15.17
CA THR A 216 -10.05 -29.31 -14.48
C THR A 216 -10.82 -30.16 -15.47
N TYR A 217 -10.66 -31.45 -15.35
CA TYR A 217 -11.52 -32.46 -16.00
C TYR A 217 -12.60 -32.91 -15.03
N SER A 218 -13.82 -33.00 -15.52
CA SER A 218 -14.96 -33.58 -14.78
C SER A 218 -15.64 -34.68 -15.59
N ASN A 219 -16.04 -35.72 -14.90
CA ASN A 219 -16.76 -36.83 -15.53
C ASN A 219 -17.79 -37.43 -14.57
N LYS A 220 -18.98 -37.71 -15.09
CA LYS A 220 -20.00 -38.47 -14.38
C LYS A 220 -19.83 -39.95 -14.68
N PHE A 221 -19.14 -40.65 -13.79
CA PHE A 221 -18.83 -42.07 -13.94
C PHE A 221 -19.99 -42.95 -13.49
N ALA A 222 -20.39 -43.93 -14.34
CA ALA A 222 -21.43 -44.88 -14.06
C ALA A 222 -22.78 -44.31 -13.58
N ASP A 223 -23.06 -43.03 -13.94
CA ASP A 223 -24.25 -42.27 -13.51
C ASP A 223 -24.43 -42.10 -11.99
N MET A 224 -23.47 -42.59 -11.19
CA MET A 224 -23.49 -42.57 -9.72
C MET A 224 -22.39 -41.75 -9.06
N PHE A 225 -21.28 -41.59 -9.74
CA PHE A 225 -20.11 -40.92 -9.18
C PHE A 225 -19.72 -39.69 -10.01
N ASP A 226 -19.44 -38.62 -9.34
CA ASP A 226 -18.87 -37.40 -9.94
C ASP A 226 -17.36 -37.39 -9.70
N PHE A 227 -16.59 -37.54 -10.78
CA PHE A 227 -15.13 -37.49 -10.73
C PHE A 227 -14.62 -36.13 -11.19
N TYR A 228 -13.68 -35.55 -10.41
CA TYR A 228 -12.98 -34.33 -10.75
C TYR A 228 -11.47 -34.54 -10.59
N ALA A 229 -10.68 -34.10 -11.57
CA ALA A 229 -9.24 -34.08 -11.47
C ALA A 229 -8.72 -32.81 -12.14
N GLY A 230 -7.68 -32.22 -11.59
CA GLY A 230 -7.16 -31.00 -12.16
C GLY A 230 -5.78 -30.61 -11.66
N ILE A 231 -5.26 -29.58 -12.31
CA ILE A 231 -3.98 -28.94 -11.98
C ILE A 231 -4.17 -27.45 -11.79
N ASP A 232 -3.33 -26.88 -10.95
CA ASP A 232 -3.19 -25.45 -10.71
C ASP A 232 -1.71 -25.09 -10.72
N VAL A 233 -1.32 -24.13 -11.57
CA VAL A 233 0.05 -23.63 -11.63
C VAL A 233 0.02 -22.11 -11.54
N ARG A 234 0.85 -21.54 -10.66
CA ARG A 234 0.93 -20.11 -10.42
C ARG A 234 2.37 -19.63 -10.34
N TYR A 235 2.62 -18.49 -10.95
CA TYR A 235 3.84 -17.73 -10.79
C TYR A 235 3.49 -16.34 -10.25
N TYR A 236 4.16 -15.94 -9.18
CA TYR A 236 3.98 -14.66 -8.54
C TYR A 236 5.32 -13.95 -8.37
N GLN A 237 5.38 -12.69 -8.75
CA GLN A 237 6.45 -11.77 -8.41
C GLN A 237 5.87 -10.60 -7.63
N GLY A 238 6.29 -10.43 -6.38
CA GLY A 238 5.98 -9.25 -5.57
C GLY A 238 7.17 -8.29 -5.56
N LYS A 239 6.94 -7.03 -5.89
CA LYS A 239 7.95 -5.96 -5.85
C LYS A 239 7.66 -5.06 -4.67
N HIS A 240 8.62 -4.94 -3.77
CA HIS A 240 8.50 -4.18 -2.53
C HIS A 240 9.59 -3.13 -2.45
N ASN A 241 9.21 -1.87 -2.54
CA ASN A 241 10.13 -0.76 -2.32
C ASN A 241 9.47 0.35 -1.53
N ALA A 242 10.28 1.24 -0.96
CA ALA A 242 9.84 2.47 -0.35
C ALA A 242 10.43 3.64 -1.14
N THR A 243 9.57 4.48 -1.69
CA THR A 243 9.97 5.62 -2.52
C THR A 243 9.57 6.91 -1.83
N ILE A 244 10.48 7.87 -1.75
CA ILE A 244 10.18 9.19 -1.20
C ILE A 244 9.18 9.90 -2.11
N SER A 245 8.04 10.32 -1.56
CA SER A 245 6.98 11.01 -2.31
C SER A 245 6.82 12.48 -1.93
N ASP A 246 7.27 12.86 -0.72
CA ASP A 246 7.20 14.25 -0.26
C ASP A 246 8.30 14.52 0.76
N LEU A 247 9.10 15.55 0.54
CA LEU A 247 10.16 16.00 1.45
C LEU A 247 9.63 16.96 2.53
N LEU A 248 8.33 17.26 2.52
CA LEU A 248 7.67 18.17 3.46
C LEU A 248 8.45 19.50 3.63
N GLY A 249 8.81 20.13 2.52
CA GLY A 249 9.50 21.42 2.48
C GLY A 249 11.02 21.38 2.58
N GLY A 250 11.62 20.21 2.78
CA GLY A 250 13.07 20.04 2.80
C GLY A 250 13.68 19.88 1.40
N GLU A 251 15.00 19.95 1.31
CA GLU A 251 15.73 19.80 0.05
C GLU A 251 16.13 18.34 -0.24
N TYR A 252 16.44 17.57 0.80
CA TYR A 252 16.85 16.17 0.72
C TYR A 252 16.54 15.41 2.01
N PHE A 253 16.68 14.13 1.96
CA PHE A 253 16.49 13.22 3.08
C PHE A 253 17.70 12.29 3.23
N ILE A 254 18.14 12.05 4.45
CA ILE A 254 19.14 11.03 4.77
C ILE A 254 18.47 9.90 5.55
N ASP A 255 18.44 8.72 4.96
CA ASP A 255 17.77 7.56 5.51
C ASP A 255 18.63 6.87 6.59
N ALA A 256 18.20 6.93 7.84
CA ALA A 256 18.85 6.27 8.98
C ALA A 256 18.98 4.74 8.81
N THR A 257 18.22 4.14 7.91
CA THR A 257 18.20 2.68 7.70
C THR A 257 18.62 2.27 6.28
N ARG A 258 19.32 3.15 5.57
CA ARG A 258 19.76 3.01 4.18
C ARG A 258 20.46 1.67 3.88
N ALA A 259 21.18 1.12 4.88
CA ALA A 259 21.85 -0.17 4.76
C ALA A 259 20.89 -1.33 4.41
N LYS A 260 19.63 -1.25 4.82
CA LYS A 260 18.62 -2.28 4.55
C LYS A 260 18.31 -2.46 3.05
N VAL A 261 18.49 -1.41 2.25
CA VAL A 261 18.24 -1.45 0.79
C VAL A 261 19.18 -2.41 0.08
N LYS A 262 20.45 -2.47 0.49
CA LYS A 262 21.46 -3.41 -0.03
C LYS A 262 21.57 -4.72 0.76
N GLY A 263 20.92 -4.79 1.90
CA GLY A 263 21.07 -5.86 2.88
C GLY A 263 22.20 -5.58 3.87
N VAL A 264 21.89 -5.73 5.16
CA VAL A 264 22.79 -5.35 6.28
C VAL A 264 24.13 -6.10 6.32
N ASN A 265 24.22 -7.25 5.66
CA ASN A 265 25.45 -8.06 5.56
C ASN A 265 26.29 -7.74 4.31
N ASN A 266 25.85 -6.79 3.50
CA ASN A 266 26.57 -6.38 2.30
C ASN A 266 27.58 -5.29 2.65
N ALA A 267 28.88 -5.53 2.37
CA ALA A 267 29.95 -4.57 2.67
C ALA A 267 29.71 -3.18 2.04
N ALA A 268 29.12 -3.15 0.83
CA ALA A 268 28.75 -1.89 0.17
C ALA A 268 27.62 -1.14 0.88
N ALA A 269 26.88 -1.76 1.80
CA ALA A 269 25.88 -1.09 2.62
C ALA A 269 26.52 -0.29 3.78
N LEU A 270 27.78 -0.55 4.10
CA LEU A 270 28.56 0.12 5.13
C LEU A 270 29.38 1.30 4.57
N ASP A 271 29.38 1.49 3.25
CA ASP A 271 30.05 2.62 2.62
C ASP A 271 29.39 3.94 3.09
N PRO A 272 30.14 4.88 3.69
CA PRO A 272 29.60 6.18 4.13
C PRO A 272 28.93 6.96 2.98
N ALA A 273 29.46 6.87 1.77
CA ALA A 273 28.86 7.54 0.62
C ALA A 273 27.47 6.99 0.30
N TRP A 274 27.21 5.71 0.58
CA TRP A 274 25.89 5.11 0.48
C TRP A 274 25.01 5.43 1.67
N GLN A 275 25.53 5.33 2.87
CA GLN A 275 24.74 5.53 4.10
C GLN A 275 24.23 6.96 4.26
N TYR A 276 25.02 7.94 3.82
CA TYR A 276 24.72 9.36 3.95
C TYR A 276 24.34 10.01 2.61
N GLU A 277 23.91 9.21 1.65
CA GLU A 277 23.41 9.71 0.38
C GLU A 277 22.23 10.66 0.60
N LYS A 278 22.26 11.81 -0.06
CA LYS A 278 21.18 12.79 -0.05
C LYS A 278 20.09 12.35 -1.02
N LEU A 279 19.02 11.84 -0.47
CA LEU A 279 17.89 11.31 -1.24
C LEU A 279 16.86 12.41 -1.53
N THR A 280 16.23 12.32 -2.69
CA THR A 280 15.20 13.26 -3.16
C THR A 280 13.91 12.53 -3.52
N ILE A 281 12.89 13.27 -3.96
CA ILE A 281 11.62 12.69 -4.41
C ILE A 281 11.87 11.71 -5.55
N GLY A 282 11.32 10.51 -5.41
CA GLY A 282 11.48 9.40 -6.34
C GLY A 282 12.56 8.39 -5.96
N ASP A 283 13.50 8.77 -5.08
CA ASP A 283 14.56 7.86 -4.64
C ASP A 283 14.01 6.78 -3.70
N ILE A 284 14.66 5.61 -3.76
CA ILE A 284 14.35 4.49 -2.88
C ILE A 284 15.02 4.70 -1.53
N ALA A 285 14.22 4.65 -0.46
CA ALA A 285 14.68 4.72 0.92
C ALA A 285 14.95 3.30 1.49
N TYR A 286 14.50 3.01 2.65
CA TYR A 286 14.85 1.88 3.53
C TYR A 286 14.49 0.47 3.03
N ARG A 287 13.77 0.32 1.90
CA ARG A 287 13.28 -0.98 1.44
C ARG A 287 13.33 -1.12 -0.07
N ASN A 288 13.94 -2.20 -0.56
CA ASN A 288 13.92 -2.57 -1.98
C ASN A 288 14.21 -4.05 -2.13
N TYR A 289 13.18 -4.86 -2.43
CA TYR A 289 13.34 -6.28 -2.71
C TYR A 289 12.20 -6.83 -3.56
N ASP A 290 12.47 -7.91 -4.26
CA ASP A 290 11.48 -8.70 -4.98
C ASP A 290 11.32 -10.06 -4.29
N GLY A 291 10.08 -10.52 -4.19
CA GLY A 291 9.72 -11.87 -3.77
C GLY A 291 9.15 -12.67 -4.93
N PHE A 292 9.57 -13.93 -5.05
CA PHE A 292 9.09 -14.82 -6.10
C PHE A 292 8.48 -16.07 -5.48
N VAL A 293 7.33 -16.50 -6.00
CA VAL A 293 6.66 -17.72 -5.59
C VAL A 293 6.22 -18.49 -6.84
N VAL A 294 6.56 -19.77 -6.88
CA VAL A 294 5.98 -20.75 -7.79
C VAL A 294 5.15 -21.71 -6.96
N GLN A 295 3.91 -21.90 -7.37
CA GLN A 295 3.00 -22.83 -6.73
C GLN A 295 2.43 -23.79 -7.78
N GLU A 296 2.52 -25.06 -7.49
CA GLU A 296 1.99 -26.13 -8.32
C GLU A 296 1.09 -27.03 -7.46
N GLY A 297 -0.03 -27.40 -7.99
CA GLY A 297 -0.98 -28.28 -7.32
C GLY A 297 -1.67 -29.24 -8.31
N ALA A 298 -1.99 -30.41 -7.81
CA ALA A 298 -2.87 -31.36 -8.50
C ALA A 298 -3.89 -31.91 -7.50
N PHE A 299 -5.07 -32.20 -7.96
CA PHE A 299 -6.13 -32.78 -7.14
C PHE A 299 -6.93 -33.81 -7.93
N ALA A 300 -7.51 -34.77 -7.21
CA ALA A 300 -8.51 -35.66 -7.72
C ALA A 300 -9.54 -35.92 -6.62
N GLN A 301 -10.80 -36.03 -7.02
CA GLN A 301 -11.93 -36.29 -6.11
C GLN A 301 -12.93 -37.20 -6.83
N LEU A 302 -13.52 -38.13 -6.07
CA LEU A 302 -14.59 -39.04 -6.51
C LEU A 302 -15.77 -38.90 -5.56
#